data_c7243eb8b6e284e860c9f97d09dd4225
#
_entry.id   c7243eb8b6e284e860c9f97d09dd4225
#
_cell.length_a   1.000
_cell.length_b   1.000
_cell.length_c   1.000
_cell.angle_alpha   90.00
_cell.angle_beta   90.00
_cell.angle_gamma   90.00
#
_symmetry.space_group_name_H-M   'P 1'
#
loop_
_entity.id
_entity.type
_entity.pdbx_description
1 polymer ?
#
loop_
_entity_poly.entity_id
_entity_poly.type
_entity_poly.pdbx_seq_one_letter_code
_entity_poly.pdbx_strand_id
1 'polypeptide(L)'
;RVNGAMNKDKVLIKITEESRDGRRSEGEILRILEKGSSRIVGTFDAVRSYGFVIPDDKKEGRDIFIPEGKTKGAVSGHKVVVKITKRAEGRSNAEGVVTEILGHADDPGVDILSVALQFDLPTEFPDAVMKQIKNIDPDKIDESLISGREDLRDVLTVTIDGDDSKDFDDAVSIEKTEKGYTLGVHIADVTEYVTENSPLDKEALKRGTSVYLVDRVIPMLPHKLSNGICSL
;
A
#
# COMPACT_ATOMS: atom_id res chain seq x y z
N ARG A 1 28.23 9.39 9.72
CA ARG A 1 28.62 8.20 8.91
C ARG A 1 27.52 7.16 8.96
N VAL A 2 27.20 6.58 7.80
CA VAL A 2 26.05 5.65 7.64
C VAL A 2 26.40 4.19 7.95
N ASN A 3 27.70 3.84 7.93
CA ASN A 3 28.27 2.51 8.30
C ASN A 3 27.49 1.32 7.70
N GLY A 4 27.12 1.38 6.40
CA GLY A 4 26.44 0.31 5.69
C GLY A 4 24.96 0.15 6.03
N ALA A 5 24.36 1.06 6.81
CA ALA A 5 22.93 1.07 7.03
C ALA A 5 22.20 1.57 5.77
N MET A 6 21.06 0.97 5.51
CA MET A 6 20.15 1.31 4.41
C MET A 6 18.92 2.02 4.95
N ASN A 7 18.15 2.61 4.06
CA ASN A 7 16.86 3.23 4.41
C ASN A 7 15.96 2.22 5.14
N LYS A 8 15.18 2.71 6.10
CA LYS A 8 14.29 1.90 6.97
C LYS A 8 15.00 0.93 7.94
N ASP A 9 16.35 0.91 8.00
CA ASP A 9 17.02 0.15 9.06
C ASP A 9 16.81 0.80 10.43
N LYS A 10 16.61 -0.01 11.46
CA LYS A 10 16.65 0.43 12.84
C LYS A 10 18.09 0.37 13.33
N VAL A 11 18.62 1.49 13.76
CA VAL A 11 20.05 1.65 14.02
C VAL A 11 20.30 2.21 15.42
N LEU A 12 21.45 1.84 16.01
CA LEU A 12 21.98 2.51 17.18
C LEU A 12 22.91 3.63 16.70
N ILE A 13 22.63 4.86 17.14
CA ILE A 13 23.42 6.04 16.79
C ILE A 13 24.15 6.57 18.01
N LYS A 14 25.32 7.20 17.78
CA LYS A 14 25.98 8.08 18.73
C LYS A 14 25.83 9.50 18.23
N ILE A 15 25.27 10.38 19.04
CA ILE A 15 25.21 11.80 18.74
C ILE A 15 26.64 12.35 18.87
N THR A 16 27.15 12.95 17.80
CA THR A 16 28.49 13.53 17.75
C THR A 16 28.46 15.03 17.96
N GLU A 17 27.37 15.69 17.56
CA GLU A 17 27.15 17.12 17.77
C GLU A 17 25.67 17.38 18.07
N GLU A 18 25.37 17.97 19.22
CA GLU A 18 24.02 18.38 19.60
C GLU A 18 23.69 19.75 18.98
N SER A 19 22.50 19.86 18.42
CA SER A 19 22.00 21.13 17.93
C SER A 19 21.79 22.12 19.07
N ARG A 20 22.40 23.29 18.98
CA ARG A 20 22.20 24.42 19.91
C ARG A 20 21.41 25.45 19.14
N ASP A 21 20.63 25.68 18.48
CA ASP A 21 19.93 26.77 17.76
C ASP A 21 18.97 26.28 16.64
N GLY A 22 18.25 25.16 16.85
CA GLY A 22 17.29 24.66 15.89
C GLY A 22 17.92 24.04 14.63
N ARG A 23 19.25 23.87 14.60
CA ARG A 23 19.96 23.12 13.55
C ARG A 23 19.80 21.61 13.77
N ARG A 24 20.03 20.80 12.74
CA ARG A 24 19.98 19.34 12.86
C ARG A 24 21.19 18.82 13.62
N SER A 25 20.96 17.98 14.64
CA SER A 25 22.03 17.25 15.32
C SER A 25 22.72 16.28 14.37
N GLU A 26 24.03 16.11 14.55
CA GLU A 26 24.82 15.14 13.78
C GLU A 26 25.09 13.88 14.60
N GLY A 27 25.21 12.75 13.91
CA GLY A 27 25.47 11.47 14.54
C GLY A 27 26.17 10.45 13.65
N GLU A 28 26.68 9.44 14.28
CA GLU A 28 27.29 8.29 13.64
C GLU A 28 26.51 7.02 13.98
N ILE A 29 26.21 6.20 12.98
CA ILE A 29 25.59 4.89 13.18
C ILE A 29 26.67 3.95 13.72
N LEU A 30 26.43 3.42 14.93
CA LEU A 30 27.34 2.47 15.56
C LEU A 30 27.08 1.05 15.06
N ARG A 31 25.81 0.65 14.97
CA ARG A 31 25.40 -0.66 14.45
C ARG A 31 23.95 -0.68 13.99
N ILE A 32 23.64 -1.63 13.13
CA ILE A 32 22.28 -1.95 12.69
C ILE A 32 21.67 -2.91 13.73
N LEU A 33 20.52 -2.54 14.30
CA LEU A 33 19.77 -3.36 15.27
C LEU A 33 18.81 -4.30 14.53
N GLU A 34 18.07 -3.75 13.58
CA GLU A 34 17.12 -4.49 12.75
C GLU A 34 17.30 -4.03 11.29
N LYS A 35 17.31 -4.96 10.37
CA LYS A 35 17.37 -4.64 8.94
C LYS A 35 15.98 -4.27 8.47
N GLY A 36 15.84 -3.14 7.80
CA GLY A 36 14.63 -2.70 7.12
C GLY A 36 14.28 -3.55 5.90
N SER A 37 13.36 -3.06 5.06
CA SER A 37 13.01 -3.73 3.80
C SER A 37 14.27 -3.96 2.97
N SER A 38 14.44 -5.20 2.50
CA SER A 38 15.51 -5.53 1.55
C SER A 38 15.04 -5.37 0.09
N ARG A 39 13.83 -4.82 -0.13
CA ARG A 39 13.25 -4.60 -1.46
C ARG A 39 13.49 -3.15 -1.88
N ILE A 40 13.95 -2.97 -3.11
CA ILE A 40 14.19 -1.67 -3.70
C ILE A 40 13.56 -1.66 -5.09
N VAL A 41 12.89 -0.56 -5.42
CA VAL A 41 12.36 -0.31 -6.76
C VAL A 41 13.33 0.61 -7.49
N GLY A 42 13.55 0.35 -8.76
CA GLY A 42 14.44 1.17 -9.59
C GLY A 42 14.41 0.80 -11.06
N THR A 43 15.21 1.51 -11.83
CA THR A 43 15.35 1.30 -13.27
C THR A 43 16.56 0.42 -13.56
N PHE A 44 16.34 -0.66 -14.30
CA PHE A 44 17.41 -1.58 -14.69
C PHE A 44 18.16 -1.04 -15.89
N ASP A 45 19.49 -1.13 -15.82
CA ASP A 45 20.42 -0.83 -16.93
C ASP A 45 21.31 -2.05 -17.20
N ALA A 46 21.16 -2.61 -18.39
CA ALA A 46 21.83 -3.85 -18.80
C ALA A 46 23.24 -3.57 -19.30
N VAL A 47 24.21 -4.39 -18.83
CA VAL A 47 25.58 -4.38 -19.31
C VAL A 47 25.96 -5.81 -19.70
N ARG A 48 25.74 -6.20 -20.96
CA ARG A 48 25.94 -7.58 -21.44
C ARG A 48 25.13 -8.60 -20.62
N SER A 49 25.79 -9.50 -19.84
CA SER A 49 25.14 -10.56 -19.08
C SER A 49 24.75 -10.17 -17.65
N TYR A 50 25.15 -9.01 -17.16
CA TYR A 50 24.81 -8.44 -15.86
C TYR A 50 24.18 -7.05 -16.01
N GLY A 51 23.84 -6.39 -14.93
CA GLY A 51 23.34 -5.03 -14.99
C GLY A 51 23.41 -4.30 -13.65
N PHE A 52 22.88 -3.10 -13.66
CA PHE A 52 22.72 -2.28 -12.48
C PHE A 52 21.27 -1.85 -12.36
N VAL A 53 20.82 -1.61 -11.14
CA VAL A 53 19.56 -0.97 -10.88
C VAL A 53 19.81 0.36 -10.22
N ILE A 54 19.33 1.41 -10.86
CA ILE A 54 19.35 2.79 -10.35
C ILE A 54 18.08 2.94 -9.48
N PRO A 55 18.23 3.04 -8.14
CA PRO A 55 17.07 3.18 -7.26
C PRO A 55 16.25 4.43 -7.55
N ASP A 56 14.93 4.34 -7.45
CA ASP A 56 14.04 5.50 -7.60
C ASP A 56 14.12 6.41 -6.36
N ASP A 57 14.31 5.85 -5.16
CA ASP A 57 14.58 6.63 -3.96
C ASP A 57 16.08 6.99 -3.88
N LYS A 58 16.38 8.28 -4.04
CA LYS A 58 17.74 8.82 -3.92
C LYS A 58 18.40 8.58 -2.56
N LYS A 59 17.64 8.25 -1.53
CA LYS A 59 18.16 7.91 -0.20
C LYS A 59 18.89 6.58 -0.17
N GLU A 60 18.66 5.69 -1.13
CA GLU A 60 19.38 4.43 -1.28
C GLU A 60 20.84 4.62 -1.76
N GLY A 61 21.14 5.77 -2.34
CA GLY A 61 22.47 6.33 -2.53
C GLY A 61 23.23 5.83 -3.74
N ARG A 62 23.38 4.53 -3.97
CA ARG A 62 24.19 3.95 -5.05
C ARG A 62 23.42 2.91 -5.84
N ASP A 63 23.83 2.74 -7.10
CA ASP A 63 23.31 1.68 -7.96
C ASP A 63 23.54 0.30 -7.35
N ILE A 64 22.62 -0.61 -7.61
CA ILE A 64 22.65 -1.98 -7.12
C ILE A 64 23.16 -2.87 -8.24
N PHE A 65 24.23 -3.61 -7.98
CA PHE A 65 24.77 -4.57 -8.93
C PHE A 65 23.88 -5.82 -9.00
N ILE A 66 23.52 -6.22 -10.21
CA ILE A 66 22.73 -7.43 -10.49
C ILE A 66 23.61 -8.41 -11.26
N PRO A 67 24.07 -9.50 -10.63
CA PRO A 67 24.92 -10.47 -11.27
C PRO A 67 24.22 -11.20 -12.43
N GLU A 68 25.01 -11.82 -13.27
CA GLU A 68 24.55 -12.72 -14.32
C GLU A 68 23.62 -13.80 -13.75
N GLY A 69 22.56 -14.12 -14.50
CA GLY A 69 21.53 -15.08 -14.08
C GLY A 69 20.59 -14.58 -12.98
N LYS A 70 20.75 -13.33 -12.49
CA LYS A 70 19.89 -12.71 -11.47
C LYS A 70 19.04 -11.56 -12.01
N THR A 71 19.08 -11.32 -13.32
CA THR A 71 18.35 -10.23 -13.99
C THR A 71 16.89 -10.56 -14.28
N LYS A 72 16.48 -11.83 -14.16
CA LYS A 72 15.12 -12.32 -14.50
C LYS A 72 14.67 -11.96 -15.92
N GLY A 73 15.62 -11.71 -16.85
CA GLY A 73 15.30 -11.27 -18.22
C GLY A 73 15.00 -9.77 -18.34
N ALA A 74 15.32 -8.96 -17.34
CA ALA A 74 15.18 -7.51 -17.45
C ALA A 74 16.10 -6.95 -18.53
N VAL A 75 15.62 -5.93 -19.25
CA VAL A 75 16.37 -5.16 -20.24
C VAL A 75 16.47 -3.71 -19.80
N SER A 76 17.41 -2.94 -20.36
CA SER A 76 17.56 -1.52 -20.03
C SER A 76 16.25 -0.77 -20.21
N GLY A 77 15.91 0.09 -19.23
CA GLY A 77 14.66 0.84 -19.16
C GLY A 77 13.52 0.14 -18.41
N HIS A 78 13.66 -1.14 -18.06
CA HIS A 78 12.65 -1.79 -17.21
C HIS A 78 12.67 -1.24 -15.80
N LYS A 79 11.48 -0.93 -15.26
CA LYS A 79 11.23 -0.78 -13.84
C LYS A 79 11.19 -2.15 -13.19
N VAL A 80 11.96 -2.34 -12.14
CA VAL A 80 12.13 -3.63 -11.47
C VAL A 80 12.07 -3.52 -9.96
N VAL A 81 11.66 -4.60 -9.32
CA VAL A 81 11.83 -4.79 -7.87
C VAL A 81 13.04 -5.68 -7.64
N VAL A 82 13.96 -5.20 -6.82
CA VAL A 82 15.19 -5.90 -6.46
C VAL A 82 15.15 -6.29 -4.99
N LYS A 83 15.54 -7.53 -4.71
CA LYS A 83 15.84 -7.97 -3.35
C LYS A 83 17.36 -7.89 -3.13
N ILE A 84 17.77 -7.15 -2.13
CA ILE A 84 19.19 -7.04 -1.75
C ILE A 84 19.67 -8.36 -1.17
N THR A 85 20.73 -8.92 -1.75
CA THR A 85 21.38 -10.15 -1.29
C THR A 85 22.66 -9.87 -0.51
N LYS A 86 23.38 -8.79 -0.88
CA LYS A 86 24.57 -8.32 -0.18
C LYS A 86 24.54 -6.79 -0.07
N ARG A 87 24.78 -6.27 1.10
CA ARG A 87 24.81 -4.82 1.35
C ARG A 87 26.12 -4.21 0.85
N ALA A 88 26.05 -2.91 0.55
CA ALA A 88 27.25 -2.16 0.18
C ALA A 88 28.27 -2.14 1.31
N GLU A 89 29.52 -2.39 0.98
CA GLU A 89 30.66 -2.34 1.92
C GLU A 89 31.77 -1.45 1.35
N GLY A 90 32.13 -0.41 2.08
CA GLY A 90 33.18 0.50 1.67
C GLY A 90 32.86 1.17 0.31
N ARG A 91 33.64 0.84 -0.72
CA ARG A 91 33.47 1.35 -2.09
C ARG A 91 32.63 0.44 -2.98
N SER A 92 32.31 -0.78 -2.53
CA SER A 92 31.54 -1.74 -3.34
C SER A 92 30.05 -1.41 -3.31
N ASN A 93 29.37 -1.61 -4.44
CA ASN A 93 27.93 -1.48 -4.53
C ASN A 93 27.22 -2.62 -3.79
N ALA A 94 25.97 -2.42 -3.41
CA ALA A 94 25.12 -3.51 -2.98
C ALA A 94 24.88 -4.49 -4.14
N GLU A 95 24.67 -5.77 -3.83
CA GLU A 95 24.27 -6.77 -4.82
C GLU A 95 22.81 -7.18 -4.57
N GLY A 96 22.09 -7.44 -5.65
CA GLY A 96 20.69 -7.85 -5.59
C GLY A 96 20.29 -8.85 -6.65
N VAL A 97 19.05 -9.28 -6.54
CA VAL A 97 18.37 -10.12 -7.53
C VAL A 97 17.07 -9.46 -7.93
N VAL A 98 16.79 -9.39 -9.23
CA VAL A 98 15.50 -8.92 -9.73
C VAL A 98 14.43 -9.96 -9.36
N THR A 99 13.47 -9.55 -8.56
CA THR A 99 12.34 -10.41 -8.14
C THR A 99 11.13 -10.21 -9.01
N GLU A 100 10.97 -9.00 -9.56
CA GLU A 100 9.80 -8.62 -10.36
C GLU A 100 10.20 -7.61 -11.43
N ILE A 101 9.60 -7.71 -12.61
CA ILE A 101 9.67 -6.73 -13.68
C ILE A 101 8.28 -6.08 -13.75
N LEU A 102 8.21 -4.75 -13.57
CA LEU A 102 6.96 -4.01 -13.54
C LEU A 102 6.48 -3.59 -14.94
N GLY A 103 7.41 -3.46 -15.87
CA GLY A 103 7.22 -2.99 -17.24
C GLY A 103 8.35 -2.07 -17.66
N HIS A 104 8.24 -1.48 -18.83
CA HIS A 104 9.16 -0.42 -19.26
C HIS A 104 8.81 0.89 -18.52
N ALA A 105 9.81 1.73 -18.23
CA ALA A 105 9.59 2.99 -17.50
C ALA A 105 8.57 3.92 -18.17
N ASP A 106 8.44 3.82 -19.49
CA ASP A 106 7.51 4.63 -20.30
C ASP A 106 6.13 3.96 -20.48
N ASP A 107 5.92 2.74 -19.96
CA ASP A 107 4.63 2.06 -20.06
C ASP A 107 3.60 2.72 -19.12
N PRO A 108 2.34 2.91 -19.58
CA PRO A 108 1.31 3.53 -18.76
C PRO A 108 1.09 2.81 -17.42
N GLY A 109 1.09 3.58 -16.31
CA GLY A 109 0.81 3.09 -14.96
C GLY A 109 1.97 2.36 -14.26
N VAL A 110 3.12 2.18 -14.93
CA VAL A 110 4.33 1.58 -14.32
C VAL A 110 4.98 2.55 -13.34
N ASP A 111 4.94 3.83 -13.62
CA ASP A 111 5.39 4.90 -12.73
C ASP A 111 4.62 4.88 -11.40
N ILE A 112 3.29 4.84 -11.46
CA ILE A 112 2.41 4.79 -10.28
C ILE A 112 2.59 3.48 -9.50
N LEU A 113 2.70 2.34 -10.20
CA LEU A 113 2.98 1.06 -9.57
C LEU A 113 4.35 1.06 -8.86
N SER A 114 5.36 1.67 -9.47
CA SER A 114 6.70 1.83 -8.89
C SER A 114 6.63 2.63 -7.58
N VAL A 115 5.89 3.73 -7.55
CA VAL A 115 5.64 4.53 -6.34
C VAL A 115 4.95 3.69 -5.27
N ALA A 116 3.88 2.98 -5.61
CA ALA A 116 3.16 2.13 -4.66
C ALA A 116 4.10 1.11 -4.00
N LEU A 117 4.92 0.43 -4.77
CA LEU A 117 5.88 -0.57 -4.28
C LEU A 117 7.06 0.04 -3.51
N GLN A 118 7.50 1.26 -3.85
CA GLN A 118 8.53 2.00 -3.11
C GLN A 118 8.07 2.33 -1.68
N PHE A 119 6.77 2.58 -1.50
CA PHE A 119 6.17 2.81 -0.20
C PHE A 119 5.67 1.52 0.49
N ASP A 120 6.01 0.34 -0.04
CA ASP A 120 5.57 -0.96 0.44
C ASP A 120 4.04 -1.10 0.54
N LEU A 121 3.29 -0.37 -0.32
CA LEU A 121 1.84 -0.48 -0.36
C LEU A 121 1.44 -1.89 -0.87
N PRO A 122 0.52 -2.58 -0.18
CA PRO A 122 0.09 -3.91 -0.56
C PRO A 122 -0.86 -3.84 -1.75
N THR A 123 -0.39 -4.20 -2.94
CA THR A 123 -1.16 -4.15 -4.20
C THR A 123 -2.15 -5.31 -4.35
N GLU A 124 -1.97 -6.39 -3.60
CA GLU A 124 -2.81 -7.58 -3.63
C GLU A 124 -3.30 -7.95 -2.24
N PHE A 125 -4.41 -8.69 -2.18
CA PHE A 125 -4.92 -9.26 -0.94
C PHE A 125 -4.42 -10.69 -0.76
N PRO A 126 -4.10 -11.11 0.50
CA PRO A 126 -3.71 -12.48 0.78
C PRO A 126 -4.81 -13.49 0.41
N ASP A 127 -4.41 -14.70 0.01
CA ASP A 127 -5.33 -15.80 -0.34
C ASP A 127 -6.37 -16.09 0.75
N ALA A 128 -5.99 -15.96 2.02
CA ALA A 128 -6.90 -16.18 3.14
C ALA A 128 -8.06 -15.18 3.14
N VAL A 129 -7.80 -13.91 2.81
CA VAL A 129 -8.82 -12.86 2.65
C VAL A 129 -9.71 -13.17 1.46
N MET A 130 -9.11 -13.50 0.31
CA MET A 130 -9.86 -13.81 -0.92
C MET A 130 -10.74 -15.06 -0.75
N LYS A 131 -10.30 -16.05 0.02
CA LYS A 131 -11.12 -17.22 0.38
C LYS A 131 -12.29 -16.85 1.28
N GLN A 132 -12.09 -15.96 2.25
CA GLN A 132 -13.15 -15.52 3.16
C GLN A 132 -14.31 -14.85 2.42
N ILE A 133 -14.00 -13.99 1.44
CA ILE A 133 -15.01 -13.23 0.70
C ILE A 133 -15.51 -13.94 -0.57
N LYS A 134 -15.03 -15.17 -0.85
CA LYS A 134 -15.34 -15.87 -2.10
C LYS A 134 -16.83 -16.00 -2.38
N ASN A 135 -17.60 -16.34 -1.35
CA ASN A 135 -19.03 -16.64 -1.46
C ASN A 135 -19.93 -15.42 -1.23
N ILE A 136 -19.38 -14.26 -0.90
CA ILE A 136 -20.17 -13.04 -0.77
C ILE A 136 -20.56 -12.58 -2.19
N ASP A 137 -21.84 -12.34 -2.41
CA ASP A 137 -22.34 -11.69 -3.62
C ASP A 137 -22.24 -10.18 -3.42
N PRO A 138 -21.52 -9.43 -4.27
CA PRO A 138 -21.37 -7.98 -4.09
C PRO A 138 -22.67 -7.20 -4.37
N ASP A 139 -23.61 -7.79 -5.11
CA ASP A 139 -24.82 -7.13 -5.59
C ASP A 139 -26.08 -7.62 -4.84
N LYS A 140 -25.92 -8.56 -3.90
CA LYS A 140 -27.07 -9.16 -3.23
C LYS A 140 -26.85 -9.40 -1.75
N ILE A 141 -27.68 -8.79 -0.93
CA ILE A 141 -27.73 -9.06 0.51
C ILE A 141 -28.33 -10.44 0.73
N ASP A 142 -27.69 -11.26 1.58
CA ASP A 142 -28.25 -12.55 2.01
C ASP A 142 -29.53 -12.30 2.83
N GLU A 143 -30.63 -12.94 2.44
CA GLU A 143 -31.93 -12.79 3.12
C GLU A 143 -31.86 -13.15 4.60
N SER A 144 -30.96 -14.05 5.00
CA SER A 144 -30.75 -14.41 6.40
C SER A 144 -30.25 -13.24 7.26
N LEU A 145 -29.57 -12.25 6.65
CA LEU A 145 -29.04 -11.06 7.32
C LEU A 145 -30.10 -9.97 7.53
N ILE A 146 -31.25 -10.07 6.86
CA ILE A 146 -32.34 -9.08 6.95
C ILE A 146 -33.13 -9.26 8.24
N SER A 147 -33.20 -10.49 8.77
CA SER A 147 -33.96 -10.80 9.97
C SER A 147 -33.50 -10.00 11.20
N GLY A 148 -34.41 -9.23 11.79
CA GLY A 148 -34.14 -8.40 12.96
C GLY A 148 -33.58 -6.99 12.64
N ARG A 149 -33.44 -6.64 11.36
CA ARG A 149 -33.12 -5.28 10.92
C ARG A 149 -34.39 -4.48 10.63
N GLU A 150 -34.31 -3.17 10.84
CA GLU A 150 -35.37 -2.23 10.44
C GLU A 150 -35.37 -2.03 8.92
N ASP A 151 -36.53 -2.09 8.29
CA ASP A 151 -36.68 -1.88 6.85
C ASP A 151 -36.90 -0.39 6.56
N LEU A 152 -35.90 0.26 6.01
CA LEU A 152 -35.91 1.67 5.63
C LEU A 152 -36.02 1.89 4.11
N ARG A 153 -36.37 0.85 3.32
CA ARG A 153 -36.41 0.96 1.83
C ARG A 153 -37.43 1.97 1.32
N ASP A 154 -38.46 2.31 2.11
CA ASP A 154 -39.45 3.32 1.77
C ASP A 154 -39.05 4.74 2.24
N VAL A 155 -37.92 4.90 2.95
CA VAL A 155 -37.43 6.20 3.41
C VAL A 155 -36.59 6.83 2.31
N LEU A 156 -36.95 8.08 1.92
CA LEU A 156 -36.13 8.83 0.96
C LEU A 156 -34.75 9.11 1.54
N THR A 157 -33.76 8.43 0.97
CA THR A 157 -32.36 8.49 1.39
C THR A 157 -31.50 8.90 0.20
N VAL A 158 -30.52 9.75 0.41
CA VAL A 158 -29.62 10.25 -0.63
C VAL A 158 -28.16 10.17 -0.17
N THR A 159 -27.26 9.92 -1.12
CA THR A 159 -25.83 10.11 -0.94
C THR A 159 -25.40 11.44 -1.56
N ILE A 160 -24.34 12.06 -1.08
CA ILE A 160 -23.84 13.36 -1.59
C ILE A 160 -22.34 13.21 -1.81
N ASP A 161 -21.99 12.58 -2.92
CA ASP A 161 -20.64 12.22 -3.31
C ASP A 161 -20.22 12.91 -4.60
N GLY A 162 -18.94 12.80 -4.98
CA GLY A 162 -18.49 13.24 -6.29
C GLY A 162 -18.98 12.33 -7.41
N ASP A 163 -19.06 12.87 -8.61
CA ASP A 163 -19.58 12.15 -9.80
C ASP A 163 -18.82 10.85 -10.13
N ASP A 164 -17.54 10.77 -9.72
CA ASP A 164 -16.66 9.62 -9.97
C ASP A 164 -16.62 8.61 -8.80
N SER A 165 -17.33 8.87 -7.70
CA SER A 165 -17.36 8.00 -6.53
C SER A 165 -17.97 6.64 -6.87
N LYS A 166 -17.38 5.57 -6.31
CA LYS A 166 -17.81 4.18 -6.50
C LYS A 166 -18.01 3.45 -5.17
N ASP A 167 -17.65 4.10 -4.08
CA ASP A 167 -17.71 3.63 -2.72
C ASP A 167 -18.50 4.66 -1.91
N PHE A 168 -19.81 4.41 -1.74
CA PHE A 168 -20.69 5.29 -0.98
C PHE A 168 -20.71 4.79 0.47
N ASP A 169 -19.97 5.48 1.34
CA ASP A 169 -19.82 5.07 2.73
C ASP A 169 -20.99 5.51 3.59
N ASP A 170 -21.62 6.64 3.27
CA ASP A 170 -22.71 7.23 4.04
C ASP A 170 -23.84 7.77 3.17
N ALA A 171 -25.03 7.77 3.76
CA ALA A 171 -26.20 8.39 3.20
C ALA A 171 -26.97 9.15 4.27
N VAL A 172 -27.81 10.07 3.85
CA VAL A 172 -28.64 10.87 4.74
C VAL A 172 -30.12 10.81 4.34
N SER A 173 -30.97 10.82 5.37
CA SER A 173 -32.41 11.04 5.22
C SER A 173 -32.86 12.18 6.12
N ILE A 174 -33.90 12.87 5.74
CA ILE A 174 -34.45 13.98 6.53
C ILE A 174 -35.98 13.90 6.56
N GLU A 175 -36.55 14.04 7.74
CA GLU A 175 -37.99 14.12 7.94
C GLU A 175 -38.34 15.42 8.68
N LYS A 176 -39.33 16.12 8.19
CA LYS A 176 -39.88 17.31 8.85
C LYS A 176 -40.88 16.90 9.90
N THR A 177 -40.67 17.34 11.15
CA THR A 177 -41.58 17.10 12.27
C THR A 177 -42.24 18.40 12.73
N GLU A 178 -43.22 18.32 13.62
CA GLU A 178 -43.85 19.53 14.21
C GLU A 178 -42.88 20.41 14.98
N LYS A 179 -41.79 19.84 15.52
CA LYS A 179 -40.81 20.53 16.37
C LYS A 179 -39.50 20.85 15.63
N GLY A 180 -39.37 20.48 14.36
CA GLY A 180 -38.12 20.70 13.61
C GLY A 180 -37.91 19.61 12.55
N TYR A 181 -36.73 19.03 12.56
CA TYR A 181 -36.32 18.01 11.60
C TYR A 181 -35.67 16.81 12.32
N THR A 182 -35.94 15.61 11.85
CA THR A 182 -35.19 14.41 12.20
C THR A 182 -34.21 14.13 11.08
N LEU A 183 -32.91 14.06 11.40
CA LEU A 183 -31.84 13.70 10.47
C LEU A 183 -31.46 12.24 10.71
N GLY A 184 -31.56 11.40 9.68
CA GLY A 184 -30.96 10.07 9.66
C GLY A 184 -29.59 10.13 9.01
N VAL A 185 -28.60 9.49 9.62
CA VAL A 185 -27.28 9.23 9.04
C VAL A 185 -27.10 7.75 8.96
N HIS A 186 -26.93 7.25 7.74
CA HIS A 186 -26.89 5.82 7.45
C HIS A 186 -25.48 5.46 7.00
N ILE A 187 -24.87 4.48 7.66
CA ILE A 187 -23.52 3.99 7.36
C ILE A 187 -23.63 2.52 7.02
N ALA A 188 -22.93 2.08 5.97
CA ALA A 188 -22.88 0.67 5.62
C ALA A 188 -22.36 -0.18 6.79
N ASP A 189 -23.08 -1.26 7.13
CA ASP A 189 -22.72 -2.15 8.24
C ASP A 189 -21.57 -3.09 7.85
N VAL A 190 -20.37 -2.50 7.72
CA VAL A 190 -19.15 -3.21 7.33
C VAL A 190 -18.82 -4.35 8.29
N THR A 191 -19.22 -4.23 9.58
CA THR A 191 -18.91 -5.23 10.61
C THR A 191 -19.66 -6.55 10.42
N GLU A 192 -20.73 -6.57 9.64
CA GLU A 192 -21.42 -7.80 9.24
C GLU A 192 -20.48 -8.73 8.43
N TYR A 193 -19.60 -8.16 7.62
CA TYR A 193 -18.68 -8.90 6.75
C TYR A 193 -17.25 -8.96 7.30
N VAL A 194 -16.81 -7.92 8.01
CA VAL A 194 -15.48 -7.82 8.62
C VAL A 194 -15.58 -8.22 10.09
N THR A 195 -15.61 -9.51 10.33
CA THR A 195 -15.72 -10.05 11.68
C THR A 195 -14.39 -9.97 12.43
N GLU A 196 -14.45 -9.67 13.72
CA GLU A 196 -13.28 -9.50 14.58
C GLU A 196 -12.33 -10.70 14.51
N ASN A 197 -11.03 -10.43 14.42
CA ASN A 197 -9.93 -11.41 14.32
C ASN A 197 -9.95 -12.28 13.05
N SER A 198 -10.83 -12.03 12.10
CA SER A 198 -10.83 -12.72 10.79
C SER A 198 -9.58 -12.37 9.96
N PRO A 199 -9.25 -13.14 8.90
CA PRO A 199 -8.21 -12.75 7.95
C PRO A 199 -8.43 -11.36 7.33
N LEU A 200 -9.68 -11.03 7.04
CA LEU A 200 -10.08 -9.74 6.47
C LEU A 200 -9.85 -8.59 7.46
N ASP A 201 -10.28 -8.75 8.72
CA ASP A 201 -10.06 -7.76 9.78
C ASP A 201 -8.57 -7.48 10.02
N LYS A 202 -7.76 -8.54 10.12
CA LYS A 202 -6.31 -8.41 10.29
C LYS A 202 -5.64 -7.70 9.12
N GLU A 203 -6.07 -7.97 7.88
CA GLU A 203 -5.53 -7.31 6.71
C GLU A 203 -5.99 -5.84 6.63
N ALA A 204 -7.26 -5.56 6.94
CA ALA A 204 -7.79 -4.20 7.01
C ALA A 204 -7.04 -3.36 8.07
N LEU A 205 -6.83 -3.91 9.27
CA LEU A 205 -6.05 -3.26 10.33
C LEU A 205 -4.60 -2.99 9.89
N LYS A 206 -3.97 -3.94 9.20
CA LYS A 206 -2.62 -3.79 8.67
C LYS A 206 -2.53 -2.71 7.60
N ARG A 207 -3.52 -2.59 6.71
CA ARG A 207 -3.59 -1.54 5.69
C ARG A 207 -3.89 -0.18 6.30
N GLY A 208 -4.80 -0.12 7.26
CA GLY A 208 -5.17 1.06 8.03
C GLY A 208 -6.06 2.07 7.29
N THR A 209 -5.95 2.15 5.97
CA THR A 209 -6.72 3.05 5.10
C THR A 209 -6.67 2.60 3.64
N SER A 210 -7.55 3.10 2.81
CA SER A 210 -7.40 3.08 1.36
C SER A 210 -6.40 4.17 0.92
N VAL A 211 -5.61 3.89 -0.12
CA VAL A 211 -4.64 4.85 -0.68
C VAL A 211 -5.07 5.18 -2.10
N TYR A 212 -5.41 6.45 -2.32
CA TYR A 212 -5.83 6.96 -3.62
C TYR A 212 -4.61 7.49 -4.38
N LEU A 213 -4.30 6.86 -5.51
CA LEU A 213 -3.27 7.27 -6.45
C LEU A 213 -3.93 7.90 -7.67
N VAL A 214 -3.14 8.48 -8.57
CA VAL A 214 -3.67 9.24 -9.72
C VAL A 214 -4.53 8.38 -10.65
N ASP A 215 -4.16 7.11 -10.86
CA ASP A 215 -4.78 6.20 -11.81
C ASP A 215 -5.50 5.00 -11.17
N ARG A 216 -5.32 4.80 -9.87
CA ARG A 216 -5.86 3.65 -9.15
C ARG A 216 -6.03 3.88 -7.66
N VAL A 217 -6.84 3.04 -7.04
CA VAL A 217 -6.97 2.95 -5.58
C VAL A 217 -6.36 1.64 -5.10
N ILE A 218 -5.58 1.70 -4.03
CA ILE A 218 -5.17 0.52 -3.26
C ILE A 218 -6.08 0.48 -2.04
N PRO A 219 -7.16 -0.32 -2.07
CA PRO A 219 -8.22 -0.22 -1.09
C PRO A 219 -7.86 -0.91 0.23
N MET A 220 -8.43 -0.43 1.34
CA MET A 220 -8.34 -1.08 2.65
C MET A 220 -9.08 -2.42 2.66
N LEU A 221 -10.24 -2.47 2.04
CA LEU A 221 -11.06 -3.68 1.85
C LEU A 221 -11.08 -4.08 0.37
N PRO A 222 -11.22 -5.38 0.04
CA PRO A 222 -11.39 -5.81 -1.34
C PRO A 222 -12.57 -5.10 -2.02
N HIS A 223 -12.43 -4.75 -3.30
CA HIS A 223 -13.47 -4.05 -4.08
C HIS A 223 -14.85 -4.71 -4.04
N LYS A 224 -14.90 -6.03 -3.88
CA LYS A 224 -16.15 -6.78 -3.69
C LYS A 224 -16.94 -6.32 -2.46
N LEU A 225 -16.24 -5.78 -1.47
CA LEU A 225 -16.84 -5.17 -0.29
C LEU A 225 -16.98 -3.66 -0.46
N SER A 226 -15.89 -2.94 -0.69
CA SER A 226 -15.87 -1.48 -0.69
C SER A 226 -16.69 -0.83 -1.81
N ASN A 227 -16.78 -1.48 -2.98
CA ASN A 227 -17.54 -0.96 -4.13
C ASN A 227 -18.83 -1.78 -4.39
N GLY A 228 -19.16 -2.70 -3.51
CA GLY A 228 -20.31 -3.59 -3.61
C GLY A 228 -21.10 -3.60 -2.31
N ILE A 229 -21.14 -4.76 -1.64
CA ILE A 229 -22.05 -5.00 -0.51
C ILE A 229 -21.88 -4.05 0.70
N CYS A 230 -20.73 -3.38 0.84
CA CYS A 230 -20.50 -2.37 1.87
C CYS A 230 -20.55 -0.93 1.31
N SER A 231 -21.10 -0.73 0.11
CA SER A 231 -21.41 0.56 -0.49
C SER A 231 -22.92 0.76 -0.49
N LEU A 232 -23.40 1.96 -0.15
CA LEU A 232 -24.81 2.31 -0.09
C LEU A 232 -25.39 2.62 -1.48
#